data_81081fe45fdabbfffc4ddf6eb2bde504
#
_entry.id   81081fe45fdabbfffc4ddf6eb2bde504
#
_cell.length_a   1.000
_cell.length_b   1.000
_cell.length_c   1.000
_cell.angle_alpha   90.00
_cell.angle_beta   90.00
_cell.angle_gamma   90.00
#
_symmetry.space_group_name_H-M   'P 1'
#
loop_
_entity.id
_entity.type
_entity.pdbx_description
1 polymer ?
#
loop_
_entity_poly.entity_id
_entity_poly.type
_entity_poly.pdbx_seq_one_letter_code
_entity_poly.pdbx_strand_id
1 'polypeptide(L)'
;MRSYLRRLSISAVALVLVAPVRAQDQNSAPAPNVPKAIQVPGNPKEADFLGYATGTQNYTCNSSGHWPASGHPEATLSDANGVVFAHHFFTTGLLSGPTWQSLRDGSYVIGSKVAGVPAPGCPATGFCATIPWLLLSSIFNAGQGGGSTDQGGLFSSVSYIQRVNTSGGSAPNGPCAPLATVSVPYTATYYFYNNQNE
;
A
#
# COMPACT_ATOMS: atom_id res chain seq x y z
N MET A 1 23.22 48.41 66.20
CA MET A 1 22.48 48.33 64.96
C MET A 1 23.07 47.19 64.11
N ARG A 2 22.37 46.03 63.96
CA ARG A 2 22.80 44.89 63.14
C ARG A 2 21.87 44.80 61.94
N SER A 3 22.43 45.05 60.74
CA SER A 3 21.73 44.92 59.44
C SER A 3 21.70 43.47 59.04
N TYR A 4 20.49 42.90 58.85
CA TYR A 4 20.26 41.60 58.24
C TYR A 4 20.04 41.79 56.73
N LEU A 5 21.05 41.40 55.96
CA LEU A 5 20.90 41.25 54.48
C LEU A 5 20.22 39.90 54.18
N ARG A 6 18.96 39.97 53.77
CA ARG A 6 18.24 38.81 53.18
C ARG A 6 18.75 38.56 51.75
N ARG A 7 19.39 37.40 51.54
CA ARG A 7 19.73 36.92 50.21
C ARG A 7 18.45 36.31 49.59
N LEU A 8 17.94 36.92 48.52
CA LEU A 8 16.91 36.32 47.67
C LEU A 8 17.61 35.27 46.76
N SER A 9 17.27 34.02 46.94
CA SER A 9 17.65 32.93 46.00
C SER A 9 16.62 32.92 44.90
N ILE A 10 17.01 33.28 43.68
CA ILE A 10 16.18 33.13 42.47
C ILE A 10 16.42 31.70 41.95
N SER A 11 15.45 30.82 42.16
CA SER A 11 15.45 29.48 41.52
C SER A 11 15.02 29.62 40.07
N ALA A 12 15.95 29.44 39.16
CA ALA A 12 15.62 29.36 37.71
C ALA A 12 14.99 27.98 37.45
N VAL A 13 13.70 27.97 37.12
CA VAL A 13 12.99 26.79 36.61
C VAL A 13 13.34 26.68 35.14
N ALA A 14 14.17 25.70 34.76
CA ALA A 14 14.43 25.39 33.38
C ALA A 14 13.20 24.64 32.80
N LEU A 15 12.46 25.30 31.90
CA LEU A 15 11.39 24.71 31.15
C LEU A 15 11.99 23.83 30.04
N VAL A 16 12.00 22.53 30.23
CA VAL A 16 12.42 21.57 29.23
C VAL A 16 11.26 21.47 28.21
N LEU A 17 11.40 22.12 27.07
CA LEU A 17 10.53 21.92 25.91
C LEU A 17 10.80 20.51 25.34
N VAL A 18 9.98 19.54 25.74
CA VAL A 18 9.94 18.24 25.07
C VAL A 18 9.24 18.45 23.74
N ALA A 19 10.00 18.60 22.67
CA ALA A 19 9.45 18.54 21.32
C ALA A 19 8.79 17.17 21.12
N PRO A 20 7.56 17.08 20.55
CA PRO A 20 6.98 15.81 20.22
C PRO A 20 7.88 15.11 19.19
N VAL A 21 8.52 14.02 19.61
CA VAL A 21 9.16 13.09 18.67
C VAL A 21 8.01 12.53 17.85
N ARG A 22 7.85 13.06 16.64
CA ARG A 22 7.06 12.36 15.63
C ARG A 22 7.73 11.02 15.46
N ALA A 23 7.06 9.95 15.85
CA ALA A 23 7.41 8.62 15.42
C ALA A 23 7.29 8.63 13.88
N GLN A 24 8.38 8.92 13.20
CA GLN A 24 8.52 8.60 11.80
C GLN A 24 8.48 7.07 11.78
N ASP A 25 7.39 6.51 11.26
CA ASP A 25 7.37 5.13 10.82
C ASP A 25 8.47 5.01 9.76
N GLN A 26 9.65 4.60 10.19
CA GLN A 26 10.89 4.49 9.42
C GLN A 26 10.78 3.29 8.49
N ASN A 27 9.87 3.34 7.53
CA ASN A 27 9.75 2.27 6.56
C ASN A 27 9.88 2.80 5.13
N SER A 28 10.43 4.02 4.95
CA SER A 28 10.81 4.50 3.64
C SER A 28 11.80 3.52 3.01
N ALA A 29 11.62 3.25 1.74
CA ALA A 29 12.44 2.32 1.00
C ALA A 29 12.86 2.93 -0.34
N PRO A 30 14.07 2.64 -0.83
CA PRO A 30 14.45 3.02 -2.19
C PRO A 30 13.37 2.58 -3.18
N ALA A 31 12.97 3.49 -4.08
CA ALA A 31 12.02 3.17 -5.13
C ALA A 31 12.55 2.01 -5.99
N PRO A 32 11.70 1.05 -6.40
CA PRO A 32 12.13 -0.10 -7.15
C PRO A 32 12.56 0.32 -8.56
N ASN A 33 13.58 -0.35 -9.09
CA ASN A 33 13.95 -0.19 -10.49
C ASN A 33 12.92 -0.90 -11.38
N VAL A 34 12.12 -0.12 -12.10
CA VAL A 34 11.00 -0.63 -12.90
C VAL A 34 11.03 -0.07 -14.33
N PRO A 35 10.42 -0.77 -15.30
CA PRO A 35 10.20 -0.24 -16.64
C PRO A 35 9.50 1.13 -16.61
N LYS A 36 9.88 2.03 -17.52
CA LYS A 36 9.36 3.41 -17.62
C LYS A 36 7.81 3.47 -17.62
N ALA A 37 7.16 2.48 -18.21
CA ALA A 37 5.69 2.42 -18.30
C ALA A 37 4.98 2.39 -16.95
N ILE A 38 5.65 1.92 -15.90
CA ILE A 38 5.09 1.80 -14.54
C ILE A 38 5.89 2.61 -13.50
N GLN A 39 6.71 3.58 -13.94
CA GLN A 39 7.34 4.53 -13.03
C GLN A 39 6.30 5.50 -12.49
N VAL A 40 6.43 5.85 -11.21
CA VAL A 40 5.61 6.90 -10.59
C VAL A 40 5.95 8.25 -11.23
N PRO A 41 4.96 9.11 -11.55
CA PRO A 41 5.20 10.48 -12.01
C PRO A 41 6.18 11.22 -11.08
N GLY A 42 7.03 12.06 -11.65
CA GLY A 42 8.10 12.71 -10.89
C GLY A 42 9.32 11.82 -10.60
N ASN A 43 9.22 10.51 -10.81
CA ASN A 43 10.30 9.54 -10.57
C ASN A 43 10.97 9.68 -9.19
N PRO A 44 10.18 9.59 -8.11
CA PRO A 44 10.69 9.68 -6.75
C PRO A 44 11.78 8.62 -6.52
N LYS A 45 12.78 8.94 -5.72
CA LYS A 45 13.90 8.04 -5.40
C LYS A 45 13.55 7.07 -4.28
N GLU A 46 12.54 7.40 -3.51
CA GLU A 46 12.09 6.62 -2.36
C GLU A 46 10.56 6.50 -2.38
N ALA A 47 10.07 5.37 -1.91
CA ALA A 47 8.69 5.20 -1.51
C ALA A 47 8.54 5.57 -0.03
N ASP A 48 7.40 6.09 0.38
CA ASP A 48 7.13 6.46 1.76
C ASP A 48 7.11 5.22 2.66
N PHE A 49 6.57 4.12 2.14
CA PHE A 49 6.65 2.81 2.80
C PHE A 49 6.39 1.67 1.81
N LEU A 50 6.67 0.45 2.24
CA LEU A 50 6.39 -0.76 1.46
C LEU A 50 5.73 -1.83 2.32
N GLY A 51 5.09 -2.80 1.65
CA GLY A 51 4.53 -3.99 2.27
C GLY A 51 4.72 -5.22 1.41
N TYR A 52 5.03 -6.33 2.08
CA TYR A 52 5.15 -7.65 1.46
C TYR A 52 3.80 -8.37 1.56
N ALA A 53 3.17 -8.59 0.42
CA ALA A 53 1.87 -9.24 0.35
C ALA A 53 1.98 -10.75 0.20
N THR A 54 1.13 -11.45 0.93
CA THR A 54 0.89 -12.90 0.77
C THR A 54 -0.61 -13.16 0.86
N GLY A 55 -1.14 -13.88 -0.13
CA GLY A 55 -2.57 -14.16 -0.19
C GLY A 55 -2.97 -14.84 -1.49
N THR A 56 -4.18 -14.56 -1.98
CA THR A 56 -4.74 -15.14 -3.19
C THR A 56 -5.30 -14.08 -4.13
N GLN A 57 -5.28 -14.39 -5.43
CA GLN A 57 -6.12 -13.75 -6.44
C GLN A 57 -7.32 -14.65 -6.68
N ASN A 58 -8.52 -14.14 -6.46
CA ASN A 58 -9.76 -14.89 -6.54
C ASN A 58 -10.45 -14.60 -7.87
N TYR A 59 -10.78 -15.65 -8.61
CA TYR A 59 -11.39 -15.57 -9.92
C TYR A 59 -12.73 -16.27 -9.92
N THR A 60 -13.70 -15.70 -10.64
CA THR A 60 -14.96 -16.35 -10.96
C THR A 60 -15.07 -16.47 -12.47
N CYS A 61 -15.28 -17.69 -12.96
CA CYS A 61 -15.47 -17.98 -14.37
C CYS A 61 -16.69 -17.24 -14.91
N ASN A 62 -16.54 -16.54 -16.04
CA ASN A 62 -17.65 -15.84 -16.68
C ASN A 62 -18.63 -16.79 -17.38
N SER A 63 -19.76 -16.25 -17.84
CA SER A 63 -20.79 -17.03 -18.54
C SER A 63 -20.33 -17.64 -19.87
N SER A 64 -19.24 -17.11 -20.45
CA SER A 64 -18.65 -17.59 -21.71
C SER A 64 -17.59 -18.69 -21.49
N GLY A 65 -17.41 -19.18 -20.24
CA GLY A 65 -16.47 -20.26 -19.94
C GLY A 65 -15.00 -19.83 -19.92
N HIS A 66 -14.74 -18.56 -19.57
CA HIS A 66 -13.38 -18.02 -19.50
C HIS A 66 -13.10 -17.37 -18.15
N TRP A 67 -11.87 -17.54 -17.66
CA TRP A 67 -11.38 -16.79 -16.52
C TRP A 67 -11.17 -15.32 -16.88
N PRO A 68 -11.54 -14.36 -16.02
CA PRO A 68 -11.25 -12.95 -16.24
C PRO A 68 -9.74 -12.69 -16.20
N ALA A 69 -9.30 -11.64 -16.89
CA ALA A 69 -7.88 -11.25 -16.91
C ALA A 69 -7.34 -10.74 -15.58
N SER A 70 -8.23 -10.34 -14.67
CA SER A 70 -7.87 -9.85 -13.33
C SER A 70 -8.70 -10.54 -12.28
N GLY A 71 -8.06 -10.97 -11.20
CA GLY A 71 -8.70 -11.49 -10.00
C GLY A 71 -8.98 -10.38 -8.99
N HIS A 72 -9.75 -10.75 -7.96
CA HIS A 72 -9.95 -9.96 -6.76
C HIS A 72 -8.94 -10.41 -5.70
N PRO A 73 -8.06 -9.53 -5.22
CA PRO A 73 -7.10 -9.89 -4.20
C PRO A 73 -7.77 -10.16 -2.86
N GLU A 74 -7.16 -11.06 -2.11
CA GLU A 74 -7.40 -11.28 -0.68
C GLU A 74 -6.05 -11.62 -0.04
N ALA A 75 -5.42 -10.65 0.63
CA ALA A 75 -4.05 -10.80 1.11
C ALA A 75 -3.80 -9.96 2.37
N THR A 76 -2.75 -10.32 3.10
CA THR A 76 -2.18 -9.48 4.15
C THR A 76 -0.86 -8.88 3.67
N LEU A 77 -0.55 -7.68 4.18
CA LEU A 77 0.75 -7.04 3.99
C LEU A 77 1.51 -7.03 5.31
N SER A 78 2.76 -7.48 5.26
CA SER A 78 3.69 -7.40 6.40
C SER A 78 4.86 -6.47 6.09
N ASP A 79 5.48 -5.95 7.15
CA ASP A 79 6.76 -5.24 7.10
C ASP A 79 7.94 -6.22 6.95
N ALA A 80 9.17 -5.68 6.92
CA ALA A 80 10.40 -6.48 6.79
C ALA A 80 10.66 -7.43 7.97
N ASN A 81 10.01 -7.20 9.11
CA ASN A 81 10.09 -8.06 10.30
C ASN A 81 8.99 -9.13 10.32
N GLY A 82 8.12 -9.18 9.28
CA GLY A 82 7.00 -10.10 9.21
C GLY A 82 5.77 -9.66 10.02
N VAL A 83 5.75 -8.45 10.56
CA VAL A 83 4.59 -7.91 11.29
C VAL A 83 3.52 -7.48 10.30
N VAL A 84 2.36 -8.13 10.37
CA VAL A 84 1.21 -7.79 9.51
C VAL A 84 0.64 -6.44 9.94
N PHE A 85 0.48 -5.51 8.98
CA PHE A 85 0.00 -4.16 9.24
C PHE A 85 -1.19 -3.75 8.36
N ALA A 86 -1.46 -4.45 7.26
CA ALA A 86 -2.57 -4.10 6.38
C ALA A 86 -3.25 -5.33 5.78
N HIS A 87 -4.53 -5.15 5.43
CA HIS A 87 -5.33 -6.05 4.64
C HIS A 87 -5.47 -5.50 3.21
N HIS A 88 -5.41 -6.38 2.20
CA HIS A 88 -5.55 -6.04 0.80
C HIS A 88 -6.66 -6.88 0.17
N PHE A 89 -7.71 -6.22 -0.27
CA PHE A 89 -8.92 -6.86 -0.78
C PHE A 89 -9.51 -6.05 -1.96
N PHE A 90 -10.60 -6.51 -2.52
CA PHE A 90 -11.30 -5.80 -3.59
C PHE A 90 -12.60 -5.18 -3.07
N THR A 91 -12.68 -3.84 -3.10
CA THR A 91 -13.92 -3.12 -2.79
C THR A 91 -14.82 -3.09 -4.02
N THR A 92 -16.12 -3.34 -3.79
CA THR A 92 -17.18 -3.26 -4.80
C THR A 92 -18.14 -2.11 -4.48
N GLY A 93 -18.82 -1.58 -5.48
CA GLY A 93 -19.82 -0.52 -5.32
C GLY A 93 -19.53 0.68 -6.22
N LEU A 94 -19.88 1.89 -5.76
CA LEU A 94 -19.67 3.14 -6.53
C LEU A 94 -18.18 3.40 -6.80
N LEU A 95 -17.33 3.09 -5.83
CA LEU A 95 -15.87 3.09 -5.97
C LEU A 95 -15.41 1.64 -5.88
N SER A 96 -15.06 1.06 -7.03
CA SER A 96 -14.58 -0.32 -7.11
C SER A 96 -13.10 -0.36 -7.42
N GLY A 97 -12.36 -1.17 -6.68
CA GLY A 97 -10.94 -1.33 -6.94
C GLY A 97 -10.20 -2.13 -5.87
N PRO A 98 -8.95 -2.49 -6.14
CA PRO A 98 -8.07 -3.05 -5.13
C PRO A 98 -7.88 -2.03 -4.01
N THR A 99 -8.05 -2.48 -2.78
CA THR A 99 -8.07 -1.66 -1.56
C THR A 99 -7.00 -2.16 -0.60
N TRP A 100 -6.33 -1.23 0.05
CA TRP A 100 -5.39 -1.50 1.15
C TRP A 100 -5.89 -0.77 2.38
N GLN A 101 -6.13 -1.50 3.46
CA GLN A 101 -6.62 -0.98 4.72
C GLN A 101 -5.64 -1.27 5.84
N SER A 102 -5.28 -0.25 6.59
CA SER A 102 -4.45 -0.36 7.78
C SER A 102 -5.18 -1.09 8.90
N LEU A 103 -4.56 -2.11 9.46
CA LEU A 103 -5.02 -2.80 10.65
C LEU A 103 -4.71 -2.04 11.94
N ARG A 104 -3.87 -0.99 11.86
CA ARG A 104 -3.45 -0.18 13.01
C ARG A 104 -4.41 0.97 13.28
N ASP A 105 -4.87 1.64 12.21
CA ASP A 105 -5.64 2.89 12.32
C ASP A 105 -6.91 2.91 11.47
N GLY A 106 -7.17 1.86 10.66
CA GLY A 106 -8.36 1.73 9.83
C GLY A 106 -8.40 2.64 8.60
N SER A 107 -7.36 3.47 8.36
CA SER A 107 -7.24 4.24 7.12
C SER A 107 -7.11 3.30 5.91
N TYR A 108 -7.59 3.76 4.75
CA TYR A 108 -7.48 2.94 3.54
C TYR A 108 -7.32 3.76 2.26
N VAL A 109 -6.83 3.11 1.23
CA VAL A 109 -6.75 3.62 -0.14
C VAL A 109 -7.39 2.64 -1.11
N ILE A 110 -8.18 3.15 -2.05
CA ILE A 110 -8.70 2.41 -3.20
C ILE A 110 -7.91 2.83 -4.42
N GLY A 111 -7.33 1.85 -5.12
CA GLY A 111 -6.50 2.09 -6.29
C GLY A 111 -7.21 1.79 -7.60
N SER A 112 -6.75 2.44 -8.68
CA SER A 112 -7.10 2.13 -10.07
C SER A 112 -5.84 1.92 -10.89
N LYS A 113 -5.86 0.93 -11.77
CA LYS A 113 -4.72 0.62 -12.64
C LYS A 113 -4.47 1.77 -13.63
N VAL A 114 -3.26 2.32 -13.61
CA VAL A 114 -2.75 3.28 -14.60
C VAL A 114 -2.04 2.54 -15.73
N ALA A 115 -1.11 1.65 -15.38
CA ALA A 115 -0.30 0.90 -16.33
C ALA A 115 0.10 -0.46 -15.78
N GLY A 116 0.55 -1.35 -16.66
CA GLY A 116 1.07 -2.65 -16.27
C GLY A 116 2.05 -3.18 -17.30
N VAL A 117 2.99 -3.97 -16.83
CA VAL A 117 3.96 -4.71 -17.65
C VAL A 117 4.02 -6.16 -17.21
N PRO A 118 4.34 -7.11 -18.09
CA PRO A 118 4.58 -8.48 -17.67
C PRO A 118 5.63 -8.54 -16.54
N ALA A 119 5.45 -9.47 -15.61
CA ALA A 119 6.46 -9.73 -14.61
C ALA A 119 7.76 -10.23 -15.29
N PRO A 120 8.95 -9.98 -14.71
CA PRO A 120 10.20 -10.50 -15.24
C PRO A 120 10.12 -12.02 -15.46
N GLY A 121 10.61 -12.46 -16.61
CA GLY A 121 10.53 -13.88 -17.03
C GLY A 121 9.21 -14.29 -17.70
N CYS A 122 8.20 -13.42 -17.70
CA CYS A 122 6.96 -13.66 -18.44
C CYS A 122 7.09 -13.22 -19.90
N PRO A 123 6.44 -13.92 -20.85
CA PRO A 123 6.39 -13.46 -22.23
C PRO A 123 5.57 -12.16 -22.34
N ALA A 124 5.88 -11.36 -23.37
CA ALA A 124 5.13 -10.13 -23.65
C ALA A 124 3.66 -10.41 -24.00
N THR A 125 3.39 -11.59 -24.57
CA THR A 125 2.05 -12.08 -24.93
C THR A 125 1.91 -13.52 -24.55
N GLY A 126 0.67 -13.96 -24.28
CA GLY A 126 0.36 -15.33 -23.89
C GLY A 126 0.26 -15.52 -22.37
N PHE A 127 0.19 -16.78 -21.97
CA PHE A 127 0.02 -17.13 -20.55
C PHE A 127 1.30 -16.95 -19.74
N CYS A 128 1.16 -16.36 -18.58
CA CYS A 128 2.16 -16.39 -17.52
C CYS A 128 1.46 -16.72 -16.19
N ALA A 129 2.04 -17.62 -15.42
CA ALA A 129 1.52 -18.02 -14.10
C ALA A 129 1.61 -16.87 -13.06
N THR A 130 2.39 -15.84 -13.37
CA THR A 130 2.63 -14.70 -12.47
C THR A 130 1.87 -13.46 -12.93
N ILE A 131 1.15 -12.84 -11.98
CA ILE A 131 0.43 -11.60 -12.25
C ILE A 131 1.38 -10.45 -12.62
N PRO A 132 0.94 -9.50 -13.47
CA PRO A 132 1.81 -8.43 -13.97
C PRO A 132 2.25 -7.46 -12.87
N TRP A 133 3.34 -6.76 -13.12
CA TRP A 133 3.73 -5.58 -12.38
C TRP A 133 2.84 -4.40 -12.77
N LEU A 134 2.44 -3.58 -11.82
CA LEU A 134 1.48 -2.50 -12.02
C LEU A 134 1.94 -1.19 -11.42
N LEU A 135 1.51 -0.10 -12.06
CA LEU A 135 1.33 1.20 -11.44
C LEU A 135 -0.16 1.43 -11.25
N LEU A 136 -0.57 1.82 -10.05
CA LEU A 136 -1.92 2.24 -9.73
C LEU A 136 -1.88 3.67 -9.16
N SER A 137 -2.95 4.44 -9.42
CA SER A 137 -3.21 5.70 -8.73
C SER A 137 -4.32 5.52 -7.71
N SER A 138 -4.28 6.31 -6.65
CA SER A 138 -5.43 6.43 -5.75
C SER A 138 -6.64 7.01 -6.50
N ILE A 139 -7.81 6.45 -6.25
CA ILE A 139 -9.10 7.02 -6.61
C ILE A 139 -9.91 7.44 -5.39
N PHE A 140 -9.51 7.00 -4.21
CA PHE A 140 -10.10 7.39 -2.94
C PHE A 140 -9.16 7.06 -1.77
N ASN A 141 -9.11 7.96 -0.80
CA ASN A 141 -8.43 7.75 0.47
C ASN A 141 -9.38 8.04 1.63
N ALA A 142 -9.24 7.28 2.70
CA ALA A 142 -9.88 7.57 3.97
C ALA A 142 -8.83 7.66 5.08
N GLY A 143 -9.08 8.55 6.05
CA GLY A 143 -8.27 8.72 7.25
C GLY A 143 -8.55 7.64 8.31
N GLN A 144 -8.11 7.89 9.52
CA GLN A 144 -8.29 6.97 10.65
C GLN A 144 -9.74 6.57 10.85
N GLY A 145 -9.97 5.29 11.15
CA GLY A 145 -11.32 4.72 11.32
C GLY A 145 -12.20 4.79 10.07
N GLY A 146 -11.62 5.04 8.88
CA GLY A 146 -12.38 5.22 7.64
C GLY A 146 -12.99 6.62 7.49
N GLY A 147 -12.59 7.57 8.33
CA GLY A 147 -13.08 8.95 8.33
C GLY A 147 -12.38 9.86 7.31
N SER A 148 -12.46 11.19 7.55
CA SER A 148 -11.79 12.20 6.72
C SER A 148 -10.27 12.00 6.69
N THR A 149 -9.65 12.28 5.54
CA THR A 149 -8.18 12.28 5.38
C THR A 149 -7.47 13.25 6.31
N ASP A 150 -8.15 14.32 6.76
CA ASP A 150 -7.61 15.28 7.74
C ASP A 150 -7.29 14.64 9.10
N GLN A 151 -7.87 13.47 9.40
CA GLN A 151 -7.56 12.71 10.61
C GLN A 151 -6.23 11.93 10.49
N GLY A 152 -5.56 12.01 9.36
CA GLY A 152 -4.34 11.26 9.09
C GLY A 152 -4.58 9.76 8.94
N GLY A 153 -3.51 8.99 9.04
CA GLY A 153 -3.51 7.54 8.91
C GLY A 153 -2.55 7.06 7.82
N LEU A 154 -2.16 5.81 7.90
CA LEU A 154 -1.13 5.21 7.05
C LEU A 154 -1.42 5.39 5.54
N PHE A 155 -2.69 5.20 5.15
CA PHE A 155 -3.10 5.25 3.74
C PHE A 155 -3.81 6.55 3.33
N SER A 156 -3.97 7.51 4.24
CA SER A 156 -4.78 8.72 4.03
C SER A 156 -4.27 9.66 2.93
N SER A 157 -2.98 9.61 2.62
CA SER A 157 -2.30 10.50 1.66
C SER A 157 -1.66 9.78 0.47
N VAL A 158 -1.88 8.46 0.34
CA VAL A 158 -1.30 7.67 -0.75
C VAL A 158 -1.86 8.13 -2.10
N SER A 159 -0.96 8.47 -3.03
CA SER A 159 -1.30 8.90 -4.41
C SER A 159 -1.04 7.81 -5.42
N TYR A 160 0.07 7.09 -5.27
CA TYR A 160 0.47 6.03 -6.18
C TYR A 160 0.87 4.77 -5.43
N ILE A 161 0.62 3.64 -6.09
CA ILE A 161 0.99 2.31 -5.58
C ILE A 161 1.67 1.56 -6.71
N GLN A 162 2.85 1.00 -6.45
CA GLN A 162 3.49 0.07 -7.38
C GLN A 162 3.38 -1.36 -6.84
N ARG A 163 2.88 -2.28 -7.66
CA ARG A 163 2.96 -3.72 -7.41
C ARG A 163 4.08 -4.31 -8.24
N VAL A 164 5.10 -4.85 -7.58
CA VAL A 164 6.28 -5.47 -8.20
C VAL A 164 6.66 -6.76 -7.50
N ASN A 165 7.70 -7.44 -7.97
CA ASN A 165 8.23 -8.69 -7.39
C ASN A 165 7.13 -9.73 -7.18
N THR A 166 6.23 -9.83 -8.14
CA THR A 166 5.10 -10.76 -8.10
C THR A 166 5.54 -12.20 -8.33
N SER A 167 4.85 -13.12 -7.67
CA SER A 167 4.96 -14.56 -7.92
C SER A 167 3.58 -15.19 -7.84
N GLY A 168 3.22 -16.03 -8.80
CA GLY A 168 1.91 -16.67 -8.85
C GLY A 168 0.75 -15.70 -9.16
N GLY A 169 -0.44 -16.09 -8.79
CA GLY A 169 -1.65 -15.26 -8.79
C GLY A 169 -2.42 -15.20 -10.10
N SER A 170 -1.91 -15.67 -11.24
CA SER A 170 -2.66 -15.66 -12.49
C SER A 170 -3.76 -16.72 -12.51
N ALA A 171 -4.89 -16.39 -13.14
CA ALA A 171 -5.93 -17.38 -13.39
C ALA A 171 -5.37 -18.60 -14.10
N PRO A 172 -5.97 -19.79 -13.92
CA PRO A 172 -5.57 -20.97 -14.66
C PRO A 172 -5.67 -20.75 -16.18
N ASN A 173 -4.80 -21.40 -16.94
CA ASN A 173 -4.88 -21.39 -18.38
C ASN A 173 -5.98 -22.33 -18.86
N GLY A 174 -6.77 -21.88 -19.87
CA GLY A 174 -7.81 -22.69 -20.49
C GLY A 174 -9.23 -22.33 -20.05
N PRO A 175 -10.22 -23.10 -20.53
CA PRO A 175 -11.64 -22.86 -20.26
C PRO A 175 -12.00 -23.22 -18.80
N CYS A 176 -13.13 -22.71 -18.35
CA CYS A 176 -13.69 -23.00 -17.04
C CYS A 176 -15.20 -23.23 -17.11
N ALA A 177 -15.77 -23.91 -16.13
CA ALA A 177 -17.22 -24.01 -16.01
C ALA A 177 -17.78 -22.65 -15.53
N PRO A 178 -18.85 -22.12 -16.15
CA PRO A 178 -19.47 -20.86 -15.71
C PRO A 178 -19.75 -20.86 -14.20
N LEU A 179 -19.43 -19.74 -13.54
CA LEU A 179 -19.53 -19.52 -12.09
C LEU A 179 -18.55 -20.35 -11.22
N ALA A 180 -17.73 -21.21 -11.82
CA ALA A 180 -16.66 -21.84 -11.05
C ALA A 180 -15.73 -20.76 -10.46
N THR A 181 -15.24 -20.98 -9.25
CA THR A 181 -14.31 -20.10 -8.55
C THR A 181 -12.98 -20.77 -8.33
N VAL A 182 -11.91 -19.99 -8.31
CA VAL A 182 -10.58 -20.43 -7.94
C VAL A 182 -9.83 -19.35 -7.20
N SER A 183 -9.11 -19.73 -6.13
CA SER A 183 -8.20 -18.87 -5.38
C SER A 183 -6.78 -19.26 -5.74
N VAL A 184 -6.03 -18.40 -6.40
CA VAL A 184 -4.67 -18.66 -6.85
C VAL A 184 -3.69 -17.96 -5.91
N PRO A 185 -2.83 -18.69 -5.19
CA PRO A 185 -1.84 -18.09 -4.30
C PRO A 185 -0.90 -17.13 -5.04
N TYR A 186 -0.56 -16.00 -4.38
CA TYR A 186 0.42 -15.05 -4.89
C TYR A 186 1.19 -14.37 -3.78
N THR A 187 2.34 -13.83 -4.16
CA THR A 187 3.10 -12.86 -3.38
C THR A 187 3.41 -11.64 -4.24
N ALA A 188 3.59 -10.50 -3.59
CA ALA A 188 3.99 -9.25 -4.25
C ALA A 188 4.68 -8.32 -3.24
N THR A 189 5.43 -7.34 -3.75
CA THR A 189 5.83 -6.17 -2.98
C THR A 189 5.03 -4.98 -3.44
N TYR A 190 4.39 -4.26 -2.51
CA TYR A 190 3.70 -3.01 -2.76
C TYR A 190 4.51 -1.86 -2.22
N TYR A 191 4.81 -0.87 -3.07
CA TYR A 191 5.43 0.39 -2.71
C TYR A 191 4.38 1.48 -2.76
N PHE A 192 4.28 2.28 -1.70
CA PHE A 192 3.28 3.34 -1.53
C PHE A 192 3.98 4.69 -1.56
N TYR A 193 3.40 5.62 -2.30
CA TYR A 193 3.90 6.97 -2.50
C TYR A 193 2.81 7.96 -2.12
N ASN A 194 3.09 8.80 -1.15
CA ASN A 194 2.19 9.86 -0.75
C ASN A 194 2.26 11.04 -1.73
N ASN A 195 1.29 11.93 -1.66
CA ASN A 195 1.34 13.18 -2.41
C ASN A 195 2.60 13.92 -1.98
N GLN A 196 3.60 13.90 -2.84
CA GLN A 196 4.71 14.81 -2.76
C GLN A 196 4.14 16.15 -3.24
N ASN A 197 3.80 17.05 -2.32
CA ASN A 197 3.53 18.42 -2.71
C ASN A 197 4.77 18.95 -3.41
N GLU A 198 4.66 19.19 -4.74
CA GLU A 198 5.63 19.93 -5.52
C GLU A 198 5.89 21.31 -4.94
#